data_6cf56de68603ffb4c0e6927bc3f3bc52
#
_entry.id   6cf56de68603ffb4c0e6927bc3f3bc52
#
_cell.length_a   1.000
_cell.length_b   1.000
_cell.length_c   1.000
_cell.angle_alpha   90.00
_cell.angle_beta   90.00
_cell.angle_gamma   90.00
#
_symmetry.space_group_name_H-M   'P 1'
#
loop_
_entity.id
_entity.type
_entity.pdbx_description
1 polymer ?
#
loop_
_entity_poly.entity_id
_entity_poly.type
_entity_poly.pdbx_seq_one_letter_code
_entity_poly.pdbx_strand_id
1 'polypeptide(L)'
;GWAIGSAGGILCLLLVLPAIVMVKGTDLPVRGAFVFTAIFFFISALPTFLWIKERGEHKPLPDGKNYLSLAFSRLGRTVRSVQHFREFLKFIVAFLIFNDGIVMALDFAAIIGAVLYGMNQTQLIILMILVQFASVFGAYLSGIYGERVGFMRALIVSLVLMIGAVVWMLFNQTLVGFFIIASLAGFALTGVQAVTRTMTGVFAPKGQSAEFYSFFAIAGKTSSFIGPTVYGLLATGVALRLEAGGMEVLLAEQIGQRAGILSIAVFLVVGLVILLSVSEQRARKAALDYAPAD
;
A
#
# COMPACT_ATOMS: atom_id res chain seq x y z
N GLY A 1 -9.16 11.51 3.77
CA GLY A 1 -9.80 10.18 3.91
C GLY A 1 -8.89 9.15 4.59
N TRP A 2 -7.63 9.01 4.13
CA TRP A 2 -6.72 7.96 4.63
C TRP A 2 -6.39 8.08 6.13
N ALA A 3 -6.09 9.29 6.61
CA ALA A 3 -5.79 9.53 8.04
C ALA A 3 -6.95 9.16 8.97
N ILE A 4 -8.20 9.47 8.56
CA ILE A 4 -9.40 9.11 9.32
C ILE A 4 -9.58 7.58 9.34
N GLY A 5 -9.35 6.91 8.20
CA GLY A 5 -9.39 5.44 8.14
C GLY A 5 -8.37 4.78 9.06
N SER A 6 -7.13 5.29 9.09
CA SER A 6 -6.09 4.81 10.01
C SER A 6 -6.45 5.04 11.49
N ALA A 7 -7.09 6.17 11.82
CA ALA A 7 -7.59 6.43 13.16
C ALA A 7 -8.68 5.42 13.59
N GLY A 8 -9.58 5.03 12.66
CA GLY A 8 -10.55 3.95 12.88
C GLY A 8 -9.89 2.60 13.15
N GLY A 9 -8.81 2.29 12.41
CA GLY A 9 -8.00 1.09 12.65
C GLY A 9 -7.36 1.07 14.04
N ILE A 10 -6.81 2.20 14.50
CA ILE A 10 -6.28 2.35 15.88
C ILE A 10 -7.37 2.07 16.91
N LEU A 11 -8.54 2.68 16.73
CA LEU A 11 -9.66 2.48 17.66
C LEU A 11 -10.06 1.01 17.74
N CYS A 12 -10.18 0.33 16.61
CA CYS A 12 -10.50 -1.10 16.56
C CYS A 12 -9.45 -1.94 17.32
N LEU A 13 -8.16 -1.70 17.07
CA LEU A 13 -7.06 -2.41 17.74
C LEU A 13 -7.04 -2.16 19.24
N LEU A 14 -7.26 -0.92 19.70
CA LEU A 14 -7.31 -0.58 21.13
C LEU A 14 -8.49 -1.24 21.85
N LEU A 15 -9.63 -1.44 21.16
CA LEU A 15 -10.79 -2.11 21.75
C LEU A 15 -10.59 -3.63 21.83
N VAL A 16 -9.86 -4.23 20.91
CA VAL A 16 -9.60 -5.68 20.86
C VAL A 16 -8.42 -6.09 21.76
N LEU A 17 -7.40 -5.22 21.90
CA LEU A 17 -6.18 -5.52 22.63
C LEU A 17 -6.39 -6.01 24.06
N PRO A 18 -7.26 -5.38 24.91
CA PRO A 18 -7.48 -5.84 26.28
C PRO A 18 -7.98 -7.28 26.36
N ALA A 19 -8.89 -7.66 25.48
CA ALA A 19 -9.42 -9.03 25.46
C ALA A 19 -8.33 -10.07 25.14
N ILE A 20 -7.42 -9.77 24.20
CA ILE A 20 -6.32 -10.67 23.83
C ILE A 20 -5.26 -10.76 24.92
N VAL A 21 -4.95 -9.64 25.62
CA VAL A 21 -3.88 -9.60 26.62
C VAL A 21 -4.32 -10.18 27.96
N MET A 22 -5.59 -9.95 28.36
CA MET A 22 -6.11 -10.35 29.66
C MET A 22 -6.51 -11.83 29.75
N VAL A 23 -6.99 -12.41 28.63
CA VAL A 23 -7.46 -13.79 28.61
C VAL A 23 -6.39 -14.70 28.01
N LYS A 24 -5.56 -15.28 28.85
CA LYS A 24 -4.48 -16.21 28.46
C LYS A 24 -4.97 -17.67 28.54
N GLY A 25 -4.47 -18.51 27.65
CA GLY A 25 -4.70 -19.99 27.69
C GLY A 25 -5.85 -20.50 26.86
N THR A 26 -6.58 -19.65 26.12
CA THR A 26 -7.61 -20.06 25.16
C THR A 26 -7.55 -19.23 23.89
N ASP A 27 -7.99 -19.80 22.76
CA ASP A 27 -8.10 -19.09 21.48
C ASP A 27 -9.39 -18.22 21.38
N LEU A 28 -10.24 -18.24 22.41
CA LEU A 28 -11.53 -17.54 22.44
C LEU A 28 -11.38 -16.03 22.21
N PRO A 29 -10.42 -15.31 22.84
CA PRO A 29 -10.27 -13.89 22.58
C PRO A 29 -9.87 -13.56 21.16
N VAL A 30 -9.03 -14.39 20.54
CA VAL A 30 -8.61 -14.21 19.14
C VAL A 30 -9.80 -14.42 18.19
N ARG A 31 -10.59 -15.48 18.42
CA ARG A 31 -11.82 -15.73 17.65
C ARG A 31 -12.85 -14.63 17.86
N GLY A 32 -13.02 -14.16 19.10
CA GLY A 32 -13.88 -13.01 19.43
C GLY A 32 -13.44 -11.72 18.74
N ALA A 33 -12.13 -11.50 18.58
CA ALA A 33 -11.59 -10.36 17.86
C ALA A 33 -12.04 -10.31 16.39
N PHE A 34 -12.12 -11.45 15.70
CA PHE A 34 -12.63 -11.50 14.33
C PHE A 34 -14.10 -11.08 14.26
N VAL A 35 -14.93 -11.61 15.16
CA VAL A 35 -16.35 -11.25 15.22
C VAL A 35 -16.53 -9.77 15.54
N PHE A 36 -15.80 -9.27 16.53
CA PHE A 36 -15.81 -7.85 16.89
C PHE A 36 -15.41 -6.96 15.71
N THR A 37 -14.31 -7.30 15.03
CA THR A 37 -13.84 -6.55 13.87
C THR A 37 -14.86 -6.53 12.73
N ALA A 38 -15.54 -7.65 12.47
CA ALA A 38 -16.61 -7.74 11.48
C ALA A 38 -17.78 -6.81 11.83
N ILE A 39 -18.23 -6.82 13.09
CA ILE A 39 -19.30 -5.94 13.59
C ILE A 39 -18.86 -4.46 13.52
N PHE A 40 -17.66 -4.14 13.97
CA PHE A 40 -17.10 -2.80 13.92
C PHE A 40 -17.03 -2.27 12.49
N PHE A 41 -16.55 -3.09 11.55
CA PHE A 41 -16.52 -2.74 10.12
C PHE A 41 -17.92 -2.50 9.56
N PHE A 42 -18.89 -3.38 9.88
CA PHE A 42 -20.26 -3.25 9.44
C PHE A 42 -20.90 -1.93 9.94
N ILE A 43 -20.80 -1.65 11.24
CA ILE A 43 -21.32 -0.40 11.84
C ILE A 43 -20.65 0.83 11.22
N SER A 44 -19.33 0.78 11.01
CA SER A 44 -18.57 1.90 10.40
C SER A 44 -18.92 2.12 8.92
N ALA A 45 -19.39 1.10 8.21
CA ALA A 45 -19.83 1.20 6.83
C ALA A 45 -21.27 1.75 6.69
N LEU A 46 -22.12 1.58 7.70
CA LEU A 46 -23.54 2.00 7.66
C LEU A 46 -23.74 3.47 7.24
N PRO A 47 -22.98 4.46 7.76
CA PRO A 47 -23.14 5.86 7.34
C PRO A 47 -22.95 6.07 5.83
N THR A 48 -22.06 5.29 5.21
CA THR A 48 -21.84 5.36 3.76
C THR A 48 -23.11 4.97 2.98
N PHE A 49 -23.80 3.91 3.41
CA PHE A 49 -25.02 3.45 2.76
C PHE A 49 -26.24 4.33 3.06
N LEU A 50 -26.28 4.93 4.27
CA LEU A 50 -27.45 5.69 4.71
C LEU A 50 -27.42 7.16 4.25
N TRP A 51 -26.21 7.77 4.18
CA TRP A 51 -26.08 9.22 3.97
C TRP A 51 -25.51 9.62 2.60
N ILE A 52 -24.76 8.73 1.94
CA ILE A 52 -24.25 9.05 0.62
C ILE A 52 -25.33 8.81 -0.43
N LYS A 53 -25.81 9.91 -1.01
CA LYS A 53 -26.70 9.86 -2.17
C LYS A 53 -25.87 9.81 -3.44
N GLU A 54 -26.21 8.89 -4.32
CA GLU A 54 -25.62 8.80 -5.65
C GLU A 54 -25.95 10.08 -6.45
N ARG A 55 -24.93 10.81 -6.85
CA ARG A 55 -25.05 12.05 -7.65
C ARG A 55 -24.72 11.81 -9.13
N GLY A 56 -24.45 10.55 -9.49
CA GLY A 56 -24.15 10.18 -10.87
C GLY A 56 -25.37 10.30 -11.75
N GLU A 57 -25.27 10.93 -12.92
CA GLU A 57 -26.31 10.86 -13.93
C GLU A 57 -26.46 9.42 -14.40
N HIS A 58 -27.65 8.88 -14.28
CA HIS A 58 -28.00 7.56 -14.80
C HIS A 58 -27.98 7.64 -16.33
N LYS A 59 -26.88 7.21 -16.96
CA LYS A 59 -26.85 7.04 -18.42
C LYS A 59 -27.48 5.68 -18.73
N PRO A 60 -28.64 5.66 -19.41
CA PRO A 60 -29.31 4.40 -19.76
C PRO A 60 -28.38 3.54 -20.61
N LEU A 61 -28.55 2.23 -20.49
CA LEU A 61 -27.80 1.27 -21.29
C LEU A 61 -28.16 1.51 -22.77
N PRO A 62 -27.19 1.59 -23.69
CA PRO A 62 -27.50 1.59 -25.10
C PRO A 62 -28.23 0.29 -25.48
N ASP A 63 -29.29 0.41 -26.28
CA ASP A 63 -30.11 -0.72 -26.72
C ASP A 63 -29.23 -1.85 -27.32
N GLY A 64 -29.45 -3.08 -26.84
CA GLY A 64 -28.76 -4.27 -27.33
C GLY A 64 -27.39 -4.56 -26.72
N LYS A 65 -26.90 -3.80 -25.72
CA LYS A 65 -25.62 -4.08 -25.04
C LYS A 65 -25.82 -4.60 -23.62
N ASN A 66 -25.10 -5.67 -23.26
CA ASN A 66 -25.00 -6.15 -21.88
C ASN A 66 -24.04 -5.30 -21.06
N TYR A 67 -24.27 -5.16 -19.74
CA TYR A 67 -23.39 -4.44 -18.80
C TYR A 67 -21.94 -4.90 -18.90
N LEU A 68 -21.69 -6.21 -19.05
CA LEU A 68 -20.34 -6.78 -19.20
C LEU A 68 -19.69 -6.32 -20.52
N SER A 69 -20.38 -6.39 -21.63
CA SER A 69 -19.88 -5.94 -22.94
C SER A 69 -19.55 -4.44 -22.91
N LEU A 70 -20.40 -3.64 -22.28
CA LEU A 70 -20.16 -2.22 -22.11
C LEU A 70 -18.94 -1.94 -21.20
N ALA A 71 -18.78 -2.69 -20.11
CA ALA A 71 -17.65 -2.58 -19.21
C ALA A 71 -16.33 -2.92 -19.92
N PHE A 72 -16.26 -4.02 -20.65
CA PHE A 72 -15.07 -4.40 -21.43
C PHE A 72 -14.79 -3.42 -22.59
N SER A 73 -15.82 -2.93 -23.25
CA SER A 73 -15.68 -1.91 -24.30
C SER A 73 -15.14 -0.59 -23.73
N ARG A 74 -15.64 -0.15 -22.56
CA ARG A 74 -15.14 1.02 -21.84
C ARG A 74 -13.71 0.80 -21.40
N LEU A 75 -13.39 -0.35 -20.81
CA LEU A 75 -12.03 -0.70 -20.41
C LEU A 75 -11.06 -0.65 -21.61
N GLY A 76 -11.42 -1.24 -22.75
CA GLY A 76 -10.63 -1.18 -23.98
C GLY A 76 -10.44 0.24 -24.50
N ARG A 77 -11.48 1.08 -24.42
CA ARG A 77 -11.41 2.50 -24.77
C ARG A 77 -10.51 3.27 -23.79
N THR A 78 -10.62 3.02 -22.50
CA THR A 78 -9.77 3.61 -21.45
C THR A 78 -8.31 3.23 -21.70
N VAL A 79 -8.00 1.97 -22.00
CA VAL A 79 -6.62 1.53 -22.33
C VAL A 79 -6.10 2.29 -23.55
N ARG A 80 -6.90 2.47 -24.61
CA ARG A 80 -6.50 3.28 -25.78
C ARG A 80 -6.35 4.76 -25.45
N SER A 81 -7.25 5.34 -24.68
CA SER A 81 -7.17 6.72 -24.23
C SER A 81 -5.92 6.95 -23.38
N VAL A 82 -5.68 6.08 -22.41
CA VAL A 82 -4.51 6.15 -21.51
C VAL A 82 -3.18 6.04 -22.26
N GLN A 83 -3.14 5.34 -23.41
CA GLN A 83 -1.93 5.28 -24.24
C GLN A 83 -1.47 6.67 -24.77
N HIS A 84 -2.38 7.64 -24.90
CA HIS A 84 -2.04 9.01 -25.26
C HIS A 84 -1.36 9.76 -24.08
N PHE A 85 -1.55 9.29 -22.85
CA PHE A 85 -1.01 9.89 -21.63
C PHE A 85 0.28 9.18 -21.19
N ARG A 86 1.34 9.33 -21.98
CA ARG A 86 2.63 8.64 -21.75
C ARG A 86 3.18 8.84 -20.34
N GLU A 87 3.05 10.04 -19.76
CA GLU A 87 3.53 10.33 -18.42
C GLU A 87 2.69 9.60 -17.35
N PHE A 88 1.39 9.49 -17.56
CA PHE A 88 0.53 8.68 -16.67
C PHE A 88 0.88 7.19 -16.75
N LEU A 89 1.15 6.65 -17.94
CA LEU A 89 1.59 5.26 -18.07
C LEU A 89 2.92 5.00 -17.37
N LYS A 90 3.91 5.89 -17.51
CA LYS A 90 5.18 5.79 -16.76
C LYS A 90 4.93 5.82 -15.25
N PHE A 91 4.03 6.71 -14.80
CA PHE A 91 3.63 6.79 -13.41
C PHE A 91 2.98 5.48 -12.92
N ILE A 92 2.08 4.88 -13.71
CA ILE A 92 1.48 3.58 -13.38
C ILE A 92 2.53 2.47 -13.30
N VAL A 93 3.47 2.41 -14.25
CA VAL A 93 4.55 1.41 -14.21
C VAL A 93 5.43 1.59 -12.97
N ALA A 94 5.81 2.83 -12.65
CA ALA A 94 6.53 3.14 -11.42
C ALA A 94 5.74 2.71 -10.18
N PHE A 95 4.44 3.05 -10.16
CA PHE A 95 3.51 2.70 -9.08
C PHE A 95 3.44 1.18 -8.88
N LEU A 96 3.24 0.40 -9.94
CA LEU A 96 3.16 -1.06 -9.84
C LEU A 96 4.38 -1.62 -9.11
N ILE A 97 5.57 -1.18 -9.51
CA ILE A 97 6.83 -1.71 -8.97
C ILE A 97 7.05 -1.28 -7.52
N PHE A 98 6.93 0.02 -7.18
CA PHE A 98 7.15 0.41 -5.80
C PHE A 98 6.00 -0.04 -4.88
N ASN A 99 4.77 -0.16 -5.38
CA ASN A 99 3.65 -0.67 -4.61
C ASN A 99 3.84 -2.13 -4.21
N ASP A 100 4.41 -2.97 -5.08
CA ASP A 100 4.78 -4.34 -4.72
C ASP A 100 5.80 -4.37 -3.59
N GLY A 101 6.80 -3.47 -3.60
CA GLY A 101 7.72 -3.28 -2.47
C GLY A 101 7.01 -2.90 -1.17
N ILE A 102 6.01 -2.02 -1.26
CA ILE A 102 5.19 -1.60 -0.11
C ILE A 102 4.35 -2.76 0.42
N VAL A 103 3.69 -3.50 -0.47
CA VAL A 103 2.86 -4.68 -0.09
C VAL A 103 3.73 -5.72 0.60
N MET A 104 4.91 -6.04 0.06
CA MET A 104 5.87 -6.93 0.74
C MET A 104 6.22 -6.46 2.14
N ALA A 105 6.54 -5.17 2.31
CA ALA A 105 6.89 -4.63 3.62
C ALA A 105 5.75 -4.75 4.63
N LEU A 106 4.50 -4.61 4.19
CA LEU A 106 3.31 -4.76 5.04
C LEU A 106 3.05 -6.23 5.40
N ASP A 107 3.00 -7.09 4.39
CA ASP A 107 2.57 -8.48 4.55
C ASP A 107 3.59 -9.29 5.37
N PHE A 108 4.88 -8.98 5.23
CA PHE A 108 5.94 -9.70 5.93
C PHE A 108 6.43 -9.02 7.21
N ALA A 109 5.94 -7.82 7.57
CA ALA A 109 6.38 -7.08 8.76
C ALA A 109 6.30 -7.91 10.06
N ALA A 110 5.20 -8.66 10.26
CA ALA A 110 5.01 -9.50 11.44
C ALA A 110 5.97 -10.71 11.45
N ILE A 111 6.19 -11.33 10.28
CA ILE A 111 7.13 -12.46 10.13
C ILE A 111 8.56 -11.99 10.38
N ILE A 112 8.94 -10.84 9.81
CA ILE A 112 10.24 -10.21 10.04
C ILE A 112 10.44 -9.95 11.54
N GLY A 113 9.43 -9.37 12.21
CA GLY A 113 9.46 -9.11 13.65
C GLY A 113 9.63 -10.38 14.48
N ALA A 114 8.93 -11.44 14.15
CA ALA A 114 9.01 -12.72 14.85
C ALA A 114 10.36 -13.42 14.62
N VAL A 115 10.82 -13.54 13.36
CA VAL A 115 12.01 -14.33 13.01
C VAL A 115 13.32 -13.60 13.32
N LEU A 116 13.42 -12.29 12.97
CA LEU A 116 14.67 -11.55 13.18
C LEU A 116 14.85 -11.03 14.61
N TYR A 117 13.75 -10.71 15.31
CA TYR A 117 13.80 -10.04 16.61
C TYR A 117 13.15 -10.85 17.72
N GLY A 118 12.63 -12.05 17.45
CA GLY A 118 12.01 -12.92 18.46
C GLY A 118 10.77 -12.31 19.11
N MET A 119 10.02 -11.45 18.39
CA MET A 119 8.86 -10.74 18.93
C MET A 119 7.73 -11.71 19.26
N ASN A 120 7.19 -11.56 20.47
CA ASN A 120 5.97 -12.26 20.86
C ASN A 120 4.72 -11.54 20.34
N GLN A 121 3.56 -12.20 20.43
CA GLN A 121 2.29 -11.68 19.92
C GLN A 121 1.93 -10.31 20.48
N THR A 122 2.17 -10.06 21.76
CA THR A 122 1.90 -8.76 22.42
C THR A 122 2.77 -7.65 21.81
N GLN A 123 4.05 -7.92 21.60
CA GLN A 123 4.98 -6.96 20.99
C GLN A 123 4.59 -6.65 19.53
N LEU A 124 4.14 -7.66 18.76
CA LEU A 124 3.63 -7.44 17.40
C LEU A 124 2.39 -6.55 17.38
N ILE A 125 1.46 -6.74 18.33
CA ILE A 125 0.26 -5.88 18.45
C ILE A 125 0.65 -4.44 18.80
N ILE A 126 1.58 -4.25 19.76
CA ILE A 126 2.10 -2.93 20.11
C ILE A 126 2.77 -2.27 18.91
N LEU A 127 3.57 -3.03 18.14
CA LEU A 127 4.19 -2.56 16.90
C LEU A 127 3.13 -2.07 15.91
N MET A 128 2.07 -2.85 15.68
CA MET A 128 0.99 -2.46 14.77
C MET A 128 0.30 -1.17 15.21
N ILE A 129 0.07 -0.99 16.51
CA ILE A 129 -0.51 0.25 17.06
C ILE A 129 0.41 1.43 16.79
N LEU A 130 1.70 1.31 17.08
CA LEU A 130 2.68 2.37 16.84
C LEU A 130 2.79 2.74 15.36
N VAL A 131 2.81 1.74 14.49
CA VAL A 131 2.82 1.94 13.02
C VAL A 131 1.55 2.68 12.57
N GLN A 132 0.38 2.34 13.13
CA GLN A 132 -0.86 3.03 12.80
C GLN A 132 -0.86 4.50 13.26
N PHE A 133 -0.34 4.80 14.45
CA PHE A 133 -0.15 6.19 14.89
C PHE A 133 0.76 6.95 13.94
N ALA A 134 1.93 6.40 13.62
CA ALA A 134 2.85 7.01 12.66
C ALA A 134 2.19 7.22 11.28
N SER A 135 1.35 6.30 10.86
CA SER A 135 0.58 6.33 9.60
C SER A 135 -0.38 7.52 9.52
N VAL A 136 -1.07 7.85 10.60
CA VAL A 136 -1.97 9.03 10.64
C VAL A 136 -1.18 10.31 10.37
N PHE A 137 -0.05 10.48 11.05
CA PHE A 137 0.83 11.64 10.85
C PHE A 137 1.44 11.65 9.45
N GLY A 138 1.86 10.48 8.96
CA GLY A 138 2.41 10.33 7.61
C GLY A 138 1.45 10.78 6.52
N ALA A 139 0.19 10.33 6.58
CA ALA A 139 -0.84 10.72 5.62
C ALA A 139 -1.15 12.23 5.68
N TYR A 140 -1.23 12.80 6.89
CA TYR A 140 -1.56 14.20 7.09
C TYR A 140 -0.41 15.13 6.63
N LEU A 141 0.80 14.86 7.12
CA LEU A 141 1.96 15.70 6.81
C LEU A 141 2.36 15.62 5.34
N SER A 142 2.30 14.42 4.73
CA SER A 142 2.59 14.27 3.30
C SER A 142 1.54 14.99 2.43
N GLY A 143 0.28 15.05 2.87
CA GLY A 143 -0.75 15.84 2.19
C GLY A 143 -0.43 17.34 2.20
N ILE A 144 -0.16 17.91 3.38
CA ILE A 144 0.21 19.34 3.53
C ILE A 144 1.49 19.66 2.75
N TYR A 145 2.50 18.79 2.85
CA TYR A 145 3.75 18.98 2.12
C TYR A 145 3.53 18.95 0.61
N GLY A 146 2.67 18.03 0.13
CA GLY A 146 2.30 17.92 -1.28
C GLY A 146 1.58 19.17 -1.81
N GLU A 147 0.70 19.77 -1.02
CA GLU A 147 0.01 21.02 -1.39
C GLU A 147 0.98 22.21 -1.49
N ARG A 148 2.02 22.27 -0.62
CA ARG A 148 2.98 23.39 -0.58
C ARG A 148 4.10 23.28 -1.60
N VAL A 149 4.65 22.08 -1.81
CA VAL A 149 5.90 21.85 -2.56
C VAL A 149 5.66 21.10 -3.89
N GLY A 150 4.46 20.53 -4.04
CA GLY A 150 4.06 19.70 -5.19
C GLY A 150 4.00 18.21 -4.84
N PHE A 151 3.00 17.53 -5.38
CA PHE A 151 2.71 16.13 -5.05
C PHE A 151 3.80 15.16 -5.54
N MET A 152 4.45 15.43 -6.68
CA MET A 152 5.57 14.61 -7.16
C MET A 152 6.74 14.62 -6.15
N ARG A 153 7.09 15.79 -5.62
CA ARG A 153 8.17 15.92 -4.63
C ARG A 153 7.79 15.22 -3.32
N ALA A 154 6.54 15.37 -2.88
CA ALA A 154 6.04 14.69 -1.70
C ALA A 154 6.10 13.16 -1.84
N LEU A 155 5.76 12.63 -3.02
CA LEU A 155 5.85 11.21 -3.31
C LEU A 155 7.32 10.71 -3.28
N ILE A 156 8.22 11.45 -3.92
CA ILE A 156 9.66 11.11 -3.92
C ILE A 156 10.21 11.10 -2.50
N VAL A 157 9.91 12.12 -1.69
CA VAL A 157 10.38 12.19 -0.29
C VAL A 157 9.84 11.01 0.52
N SER A 158 8.55 10.68 0.39
CA SER A 158 7.95 9.54 1.08
C SER A 158 8.59 8.21 0.64
N LEU A 159 8.86 8.02 -0.65
CA LEU A 159 9.56 6.82 -1.14
C LEU A 159 11.02 6.75 -0.64
N VAL A 160 11.74 7.86 -0.63
CA VAL A 160 13.12 7.90 -0.10
C VAL A 160 13.15 7.56 1.38
N LEU A 161 12.19 8.08 2.18
CA LEU A 161 12.05 7.70 3.59
C LEU A 161 11.75 6.20 3.75
N MET A 162 10.88 5.64 2.91
CA MET A 162 10.57 4.21 2.92
C MET A 162 11.79 3.36 2.57
N ILE A 163 12.53 3.74 1.52
CA ILE A 163 13.79 3.08 1.14
C ILE A 163 14.80 3.15 2.29
N GLY A 164 14.96 4.32 2.90
CA GLY A 164 15.84 4.51 4.06
C GLY A 164 15.48 3.59 5.22
N ALA A 165 14.18 3.46 5.54
CA ALA A 165 13.70 2.56 6.59
C ALA A 165 14.02 1.09 6.26
N VAL A 166 13.77 0.64 5.02
CA VAL A 166 14.05 -0.73 4.59
C VAL A 166 15.54 -1.03 4.54
N VAL A 167 16.36 -0.10 4.07
CA VAL A 167 17.82 -0.24 4.07
C VAL A 167 18.35 -0.29 5.50
N TRP A 168 17.84 0.56 6.39
CA TRP A 168 18.23 0.50 7.81
C TRP A 168 17.87 -0.85 8.42
N MET A 169 16.70 -1.42 8.08
CA MET A 169 16.26 -2.74 8.57
C MET A 169 17.24 -3.87 8.19
N LEU A 170 17.94 -3.80 7.05
CA LEU A 170 18.93 -4.80 6.65
C LEU A 170 20.10 -4.90 7.65
N PHE A 171 20.47 -3.79 8.28
CA PHE A 171 21.61 -3.71 9.20
C PHE A 171 21.20 -3.71 10.68
N ASN A 172 19.93 -3.46 10.98
CA ASN A 172 19.46 -3.41 12.35
C ASN A 172 19.43 -4.80 12.99
N GLN A 173 19.87 -4.87 14.26
CA GLN A 173 19.85 -6.08 15.05
C GLN A 173 19.12 -5.89 16.39
N THR A 174 18.58 -4.70 16.65
CA THR A 174 17.95 -4.36 17.91
C THR A 174 16.44 -4.30 17.77
N LEU A 175 15.73 -4.81 18.78
CA LEU A 175 14.27 -4.73 18.84
C LEU A 175 13.78 -3.28 18.84
N VAL A 176 14.43 -2.40 19.62
CA VAL A 176 14.07 -0.97 19.67
C VAL A 176 14.25 -0.31 18.32
N GLY A 177 15.36 -0.59 17.63
CA GLY A 177 15.59 -0.11 16.27
C GLY A 177 14.49 -0.56 15.31
N PHE A 178 14.00 -1.80 15.43
CA PHE A 178 12.91 -2.29 14.60
C PHE A 178 11.59 -1.53 14.84
N PHE A 179 11.24 -1.20 16.09
CA PHE A 179 10.08 -0.34 16.38
C PHE A 179 10.17 1.04 15.72
N ILE A 180 11.36 1.66 15.74
CA ILE A 180 11.58 2.96 15.10
C ILE A 180 11.48 2.83 13.57
N ILE A 181 12.13 1.83 12.99
CA ILE A 181 12.12 1.56 11.54
C ILE A 181 10.70 1.31 11.05
N ALA A 182 9.94 0.45 11.74
CA ALA A 182 8.57 0.13 11.38
C ALA A 182 7.63 1.35 11.47
N SER A 183 7.82 2.19 12.51
CA SER A 183 7.09 3.45 12.63
C SER A 183 7.42 4.42 11.49
N LEU A 184 8.69 4.56 11.14
CA LEU A 184 9.13 5.37 10.00
C LEU A 184 8.58 4.83 8.68
N ALA A 185 8.61 3.50 8.49
CA ALA A 185 8.04 2.84 7.32
C ALA A 185 6.52 3.07 7.23
N GLY A 186 5.79 2.96 8.34
CA GLY A 186 4.35 3.25 8.38
C GLY A 186 4.01 4.69 8.04
N PHE A 187 4.79 5.65 8.55
CA PHE A 187 4.71 7.06 8.19
C PHE A 187 4.91 7.27 6.68
N ALA A 188 6.00 6.73 6.14
CA ALA A 188 6.36 6.88 4.73
C ALA A 188 5.33 6.22 3.81
N LEU A 189 4.90 5.01 4.14
CA LEU A 189 3.93 4.21 3.40
C LEU A 189 2.62 4.96 3.19
N THR A 190 2.05 5.50 4.26
CA THR A 190 0.78 6.24 4.16
C THR A 190 0.93 7.55 3.41
N GLY A 191 2.09 8.20 3.51
CA GLY A 191 2.46 9.31 2.65
C GLY A 191 2.45 8.92 1.17
N VAL A 192 3.11 7.82 0.81
CA VAL A 192 3.09 7.29 -0.57
C VAL A 192 1.67 7.01 -1.03
N GLN A 193 0.88 6.27 -0.24
CA GLN A 193 -0.49 5.90 -0.60
C GLN A 193 -1.42 7.11 -0.78
N ALA A 194 -1.34 8.09 0.09
CA ALA A 194 -2.16 9.31 0.01
C ALA A 194 -1.80 10.13 -1.22
N VAL A 195 -0.50 10.40 -1.43
CA VAL A 195 -0.02 11.23 -2.52
C VAL A 195 -0.22 10.58 -3.88
N THR A 196 0.00 9.26 -4.01
CA THR A 196 -0.18 8.52 -5.26
C THR A 196 -1.62 8.62 -5.77
N ARG A 197 -2.60 8.50 -4.86
CA ARG A 197 -4.02 8.67 -5.21
C ARG A 197 -4.32 10.10 -5.66
N THR A 198 -3.77 11.09 -4.99
CA THR A 198 -3.95 12.49 -5.39
C THR A 198 -3.35 12.75 -6.77
N MET A 199 -2.16 12.22 -7.06
CA MET A 199 -1.52 12.34 -8.37
C MET A 199 -2.33 11.69 -9.49
N THR A 200 -2.96 10.54 -9.22
CA THR A 200 -3.87 9.90 -10.19
C THR A 200 -4.99 10.87 -10.61
N GLY A 201 -5.59 11.59 -9.64
CA GLY A 201 -6.60 12.61 -9.93
C GLY A 201 -6.04 13.82 -10.69
N VAL A 202 -4.81 14.25 -10.39
CA VAL A 202 -4.14 15.36 -11.06
C VAL A 202 -3.80 15.04 -12.52
N PHE A 203 -3.52 13.78 -12.83
CA PHE A 203 -3.19 13.34 -14.20
C PHE A 203 -4.44 13.00 -15.03
N ALA A 204 -5.61 12.90 -14.39
CA ALA A 204 -6.85 12.59 -15.08
C ALA A 204 -7.42 13.84 -15.79
N PRO A 205 -7.82 13.75 -17.07
CA PRO A 205 -8.56 14.80 -17.75
C PRO A 205 -9.90 15.09 -17.07
N LYS A 206 -10.42 16.30 -17.28
CA LYS A 206 -11.76 16.66 -16.78
C LYS A 206 -12.82 15.71 -17.32
N GLY A 207 -13.64 15.17 -16.44
CA GLY A 207 -14.72 14.23 -16.80
C GLY A 207 -14.27 12.75 -16.92
N GLN A 208 -12.97 12.43 -16.87
CA GLN A 208 -12.46 11.06 -16.97
C GLN A 208 -11.81 10.53 -15.68
N SER A 209 -11.92 11.25 -14.57
CA SER A 209 -11.31 10.86 -13.30
C SER A 209 -11.67 9.44 -12.88
N ALA A 210 -12.93 9.01 -13.04
CA ALA A 210 -13.37 7.67 -12.69
C ALA A 210 -12.64 6.58 -13.49
N GLU A 211 -12.37 6.80 -14.77
CA GLU A 211 -11.66 5.88 -15.64
C GLU A 211 -10.19 5.74 -15.21
N PHE A 212 -9.51 6.86 -14.93
CA PHE A 212 -8.12 6.87 -14.48
C PHE A 212 -7.96 6.21 -13.11
N TYR A 213 -8.87 6.48 -12.16
CA TYR A 213 -8.86 5.78 -10.86
C TYR A 213 -9.16 4.30 -10.98
N SER A 214 -10.06 3.91 -11.88
CA SER A 214 -10.36 2.49 -12.14
C SER A 214 -9.14 1.78 -12.74
N PHE A 215 -8.45 2.41 -13.70
CA PHE A 215 -7.23 1.88 -14.28
C PHE A 215 -6.12 1.73 -13.24
N PHE A 216 -5.91 2.77 -12.41
CA PHE A 216 -4.98 2.74 -11.29
C PHE A 216 -5.28 1.61 -10.30
N ALA A 217 -6.56 1.42 -9.94
CA ALA A 217 -6.97 0.38 -8.99
C ALA A 217 -6.77 -1.04 -9.56
N ILE A 218 -7.13 -1.26 -10.84
CA ILE A 218 -6.91 -2.54 -11.53
C ILE A 218 -5.42 -2.84 -11.62
N ALA A 219 -4.62 -1.86 -12.08
CA ALA A 219 -3.19 -2.01 -12.17
C ALA A 219 -2.57 -2.43 -10.83
N GLY A 220 -2.86 -1.70 -9.73
CA GLY A 220 -2.34 -2.01 -8.40
C GLY A 220 -2.78 -3.38 -7.87
N LYS A 221 -3.97 -3.86 -8.23
CA LYS A 221 -4.44 -5.20 -7.85
C LYS A 221 -3.78 -6.31 -8.66
N THR A 222 -3.52 -6.05 -9.94
CA THR A 222 -2.95 -7.06 -10.85
C THR A 222 -1.49 -7.38 -10.51
N SER A 223 -0.71 -6.42 -10.03
CA SER A 223 0.70 -6.64 -9.68
C SER A 223 0.90 -7.21 -8.27
N SER A 224 -0.07 -7.04 -7.37
CA SER A 224 0.10 -7.28 -5.93
C SER A 224 0.52 -8.71 -5.52
N PHE A 225 0.54 -9.69 -6.42
CA PHE A 225 1.05 -11.04 -6.14
C PHE A 225 2.55 -11.20 -6.49
N ILE A 226 3.12 -10.34 -7.34
CA ILE A 226 4.50 -10.47 -7.83
C ILE A 226 5.48 -10.26 -6.69
N GLY A 227 5.33 -9.17 -5.96
CA GLY A 227 6.19 -8.82 -4.83
C GLY A 227 6.26 -9.91 -3.77
N PRO A 228 5.13 -10.30 -3.14
CA PRO A 228 5.10 -11.35 -2.14
C PRO A 228 5.67 -12.69 -2.63
N THR A 229 5.44 -13.04 -3.90
CA THR A 229 6.02 -14.26 -4.49
C THR A 229 7.55 -14.17 -4.56
N VAL A 230 8.10 -13.05 -5.03
CA VAL A 230 9.55 -12.83 -5.10
C VAL A 230 10.17 -12.86 -3.71
N TYR A 231 9.55 -12.19 -2.73
CA TYR A 231 10.01 -12.20 -1.34
C TYR A 231 10.05 -13.63 -0.78
N GLY A 232 8.94 -14.36 -0.90
CA GLY A 232 8.83 -15.74 -0.39
C GLY A 232 9.85 -16.68 -1.02
N LEU A 233 10.01 -16.62 -2.35
CA LEU A 233 11.00 -17.43 -3.06
C LEU A 233 12.43 -17.12 -2.63
N LEU A 234 12.78 -15.87 -2.43
CA LEU A 234 14.12 -15.47 -1.97
C LEU A 234 14.33 -15.87 -0.51
N ALA A 235 13.39 -15.53 0.37
CA ALA A 235 13.52 -15.83 1.80
C ALA A 235 13.62 -17.33 2.04
N THR A 236 12.70 -18.13 1.49
CA THR A 236 12.69 -19.58 1.66
C THR A 236 13.81 -20.25 0.88
N GLY A 237 14.09 -19.83 -0.35
CA GLY A 237 15.13 -20.44 -1.17
C GLY A 237 16.54 -20.25 -0.61
N VAL A 238 16.82 -19.09 0.00
CA VAL A 238 18.10 -18.85 0.69
C VAL A 238 18.17 -19.69 1.98
N ALA A 239 17.11 -19.69 2.80
CA ALA A 239 17.06 -20.45 4.03
C ALA A 239 17.31 -21.96 3.77
N LEU A 240 16.57 -22.58 2.85
CA LEU A 240 16.71 -24.00 2.52
C LEU A 240 18.10 -24.37 2.00
N ARG A 241 18.75 -23.49 1.22
CA ARG A 241 20.13 -23.74 0.73
C ARG A 241 21.14 -23.71 1.86
N LEU A 242 20.99 -22.82 2.82
CA LEU A 242 21.88 -22.70 3.98
C LEU A 242 21.69 -23.87 4.95
N GLU A 243 20.44 -24.29 5.18
CA GLU A 243 20.11 -25.48 5.98
C GLU A 243 20.70 -26.73 5.35
N ALA A 244 20.57 -26.93 4.03
CA ALA A 244 21.18 -28.04 3.31
C ALA A 244 22.71 -28.03 3.39
N GLY A 245 23.31 -26.85 3.59
CA GLY A 245 24.75 -26.66 3.87
C GLY A 245 25.16 -26.91 5.32
N GLY A 246 24.22 -27.31 6.20
CA GLY A 246 24.50 -27.62 7.61
C GLY A 246 24.37 -26.42 8.56
N MET A 247 23.79 -25.30 8.11
CA MET A 247 23.55 -24.15 8.99
C MET A 247 22.36 -24.44 9.91
N GLU A 248 22.39 -23.89 11.13
CA GLU A 248 21.27 -23.94 12.06
C GLU A 248 20.02 -23.31 11.44
N VAL A 249 18.85 -23.95 11.57
CA VAL A 249 17.58 -23.58 10.95
C VAL A 249 17.23 -22.10 11.23
N LEU A 250 17.29 -21.69 12.50
CA LEU A 250 16.94 -20.30 12.87
C LEU A 250 17.85 -19.27 12.20
N LEU A 251 19.17 -19.55 12.13
CA LEU A 251 20.13 -18.64 11.50
C LEU A 251 19.90 -18.60 9.97
N ALA A 252 19.63 -19.75 9.36
CA ALA A 252 19.30 -19.84 7.94
C ALA A 252 18.03 -19.05 7.60
N GLU A 253 16.98 -19.18 8.42
CA GLU A 253 15.75 -18.39 8.28
C GLU A 253 16.01 -16.88 8.40
N GLN A 254 16.80 -16.47 9.39
CA GLN A 254 17.15 -15.04 9.56
C GLN A 254 17.89 -14.46 8.36
N ILE A 255 18.82 -15.20 7.78
CA ILE A 255 19.52 -14.77 6.56
C ILE A 255 18.55 -14.77 5.37
N GLY A 256 17.68 -15.75 5.27
CA GLY A 256 16.61 -15.80 4.28
C GLY A 256 15.69 -14.60 4.35
N GLN A 257 15.23 -14.21 5.55
CA GLN A 257 14.42 -13.00 5.73
C GLN A 257 15.16 -11.73 5.28
N ARG A 258 16.47 -11.61 5.57
CA ARG A 258 17.27 -10.48 5.07
C ARG A 258 17.36 -10.44 3.55
N ALA A 259 17.44 -11.60 2.88
CA ALA A 259 17.38 -11.67 1.42
C ALA A 259 15.99 -11.22 0.88
N GLY A 260 14.91 -11.58 1.57
CA GLY A 260 13.57 -11.07 1.29
C GLY A 260 13.48 -9.54 1.45
N ILE A 261 14.00 -8.99 2.54
CA ILE A 261 14.06 -7.53 2.79
C ILE A 261 14.83 -6.80 1.68
N LEU A 262 15.92 -7.40 1.19
CA LEU A 262 16.67 -6.83 0.07
C LEU A 262 15.81 -6.70 -1.19
N SER A 263 14.92 -7.68 -1.46
CA SER A 263 13.99 -7.58 -2.60
C SER A 263 13.03 -6.39 -2.45
N ILE A 264 12.54 -6.11 -1.23
CA ILE A 264 11.73 -4.91 -0.97
C ILE A 264 12.48 -3.65 -1.38
N ALA A 265 13.76 -3.52 -0.93
CA ALA A 265 14.58 -2.36 -1.28
C ALA A 265 14.76 -2.23 -2.80
N VAL A 266 15.00 -3.33 -3.51
CA VAL A 266 15.15 -3.33 -4.98
C VAL A 266 13.88 -2.84 -5.66
N PHE A 267 12.70 -3.36 -5.29
CA PHE A 267 11.43 -2.92 -5.87
C PHE A 267 11.16 -1.43 -5.63
N LEU A 268 11.43 -0.94 -4.42
CA LEU A 268 11.26 0.48 -4.08
C LEU A 268 12.22 1.38 -4.87
N VAL A 269 13.50 0.98 -4.99
CA VAL A 269 14.52 1.74 -5.73
C VAL A 269 14.21 1.75 -7.22
N VAL A 270 13.90 0.60 -7.83
CA VAL A 270 13.54 0.53 -9.25
C VAL A 270 12.29 1.37 -9.53
N GLY A 271 11.26 1.26 -8.68
CA GLY A 271 10.06 2.08 -8.79
C GLY A 271 10.37 3.58 -8.69
N LEU A 272 11.25 3.99 -7.76
CA LEU A 272 11.69 5.38 -7.63
C LEU A 272 12.43 5.87 -8.87
N VAL A 273 13.36 5.07 -9.42
CA VAL A 273 14.11 5.43 -10.64
C VAL A 273 13.18 5.67 -11.82
N ILE A 274 12.17 4.81 -12.00
CA ILE A 274 11.17 5.00 -13.05
C ILE A 274 10.33 6.24 -12.75
N LEU A 275 9.92 6.46 -11.50
CA LEU A 275 9.15 7.65 -11.09
C LEU A 275 9.88 8.96 -11.40
N LEU A 276 11.20 9.00 -11.23
CA LEU A 276 12.01 10.19 -11.55
C LEU A 276 11.99 10.55 -13.06
N SER A 277 11.63 9.61 -13.93
CA SER A 277 11.44 9.86 -15.37
C SER A 277 10.08 10.51 -15.71
N VAL A 278 9.15 10.58 -14.75
CA VAL A 278 7.80 11.12 -14.93
C VAL A 278 7.81 12.64 -14.77
N SER A 279 7.25 13.36 -15.73
CA SER A 279 7.12 14.81 -15.67
C SER A 279 5.69 15.19 -15.30
N GLU A 280 5.49 15.72 -14.08
CA GLU A 280 4.19 16.22 -13.62
C GLU A 280 3.65 17.33 -14.52
N GLN A 281 4.54 18.24 -15.00
CA GLN A 281 4.12 19.35 -15.87
C GLN A 281 3.58 18.86 -17.21
N ARG A 282 4.26 17.89 -17.85
CA ARG A 282 3.78 17.30 -19.11
C ARG A 282 2.48 16.53 -18.92
N ALA A 283 2.35 15.80 -17.80
CA ALA A 283 1.12 15.09 -17.48
C ALA A 283 -0.07 16.04 -17.28
N ARG A 284 0.11 17.11 -16.50
CA ARG A 284 -0.93 18.15 -16.31
C ARG A 284 -1.32 18.85 -17.61
N LYS A 285 -0.32 19.18 -18.44
CA LYS A 285 -0.59 19.79 -19.74
C LYS A 285 -1.41 18.85 -20.64
N ALA A 286 -1.01 17.59 -20.75
CA ALA A 286 -1.75 16.60 -21.53
C ALA A 286 -3.19 16.41 -21.02
N ALA A 287 -3.42 16.47 -19.71
CA ALA A 287 -4.75 16.38 -19.11
C ALA A 287 -5.63 17.62 -19.40
N LEU A 288 -5.03 18.81 -19.49
CA LEU A 288 -5.75 20.06 -19.79
C LEU A 288 -6.05 20.21 -21.29
N ASP A 289 -5.10 19.79 -22.15
CA ASP A 289 -5.21 19.92 -23.61
C ASP A 289 -6.11 18.82 -24.23
N TYR A 290 -6.50 17.82 -23.43
CA TYR A 290 -7.35 16.73 -23.92
C TYR A 290 -8.81 17.18 -24.05
N ALA A 291 -9.25 17.28 -25.29
CA ALA A 291 -10.68 17.39 -25.62
C ALA A 291 -11.20 15.98 -25.88
N PRO A 292 -12.23 15.48 -25.13
CA PRO A 292 -12.84 14.21 -25.45
C PRO A 292 -13.41 14.28 -26.87
N ALA A 293 -13.08 13.31 -27.70
CA ALA A 293 -13.80 13.11 -28.96
C ALA A 293 -15.22 12.67 -28.62
N ASP A 294 -16.20 13.48 -29.05
CA ASP A 294 -17.63 13.24 -28.87
C ASP A 294 -18.09 11.89 -29.44
#